data_cb11942c3b41b2a04c12c35c57810413
#
_entry.id   cb11942c3b41b2a04c12c35c57810413
#
_cell.length_a   1.000
_cell.length_b   1.000
_cell.length_c   1.000
_cell.angle_alpha   90.00
_cell.angle_beta   90.00
_cell.angle_gamma   90.00
#
_symmetry.space_group_name_H-M   'P 1'
#
loop_
_entity.id
_entity.type
_entity.pdbx_description
1 polymer ?
#
loop_
_entity_poly.entity_id
_entity_poly.type
_entity_poly.pdbx_seq_one_letter_code
_entity_poly.pdbx_strand_id
1 'polypeptide(L)'
;MSMFCYQCQETAMGTGCTLKGVCGKTSEVANLQDLLLFVIRGIAVYNEHLRRERHSSEEADKFIYDSLFITITNANFDKAAIIGKIKEGLRLKKELGGKVSIKDAPDECLWNGNEDEFEEKAKTVGVLRTPDEDIRSLKELVHYGLKGMAAYVEHAHNLGYQSPEIFAFMQHALAELTRNDITMEELVQLTLETGQHGVSAMAQLDTANTSSYGNPEITEVNIGVRNNPGILISGH
;
A
#
# COMPACT_ATOMS: atom_id res chain seq x y z
N MET A 1 -21.63 -9.54 -6.10
CA MET A 1 -20.43 -9.96 -5.34
C MET A 1 -20.35 -9.10 -4.11
N SER A 2 -20.01 -9.70 -2.95
CA SER A 2 -19.85 -8.94 -1.71
C SER A 2 -18.44 -8.34 -1.55
N MET A 3 -17.44 -8.93 -2.22
CA MET A 3 -16.04 -8.48 -2.31
C MET A 3 -15.39 -9.04 -3.58
N PHE A 4 -14.21 -8.55 -3.94
CA PHE A 4 -13.31 -9.23 -4.87
C PHE A 4 -11.87 -9.07 -4.42
N CYS A 5 -11.12 -10.17 -4.28
CA CYS A 5 -9.72 -10.15 -3.91
C CYS A 5 -8.98 -11.32 -4.56
N TYR A 6 -7.87 -11.05 -5.26
CA TYR A 6 -7.04 -12.08 -5.90
C TYR A 6 -5.53 -11.81 -5.74
N GLN A 7 -5.17 -11.09 -4.66
CA GLN A 7 -3.76 -10.68 -4.44
C GLN A 7 -2.84 -11.79 -3.91
N CYS A 8 -3.33 -13.00 -3.67
CA CYS A 8 -2.49 -14.12 -3.23
C CYS A 8 -2.78 -15.38 -4.05
N GLN A 9 -1.80 -16.30 -4.10
CA GLN A 9 -1.92 -17.57 -4.83
C GLN A 9 -3.00 -18.51 -4.25
N GLU A 10 -3.39 -18.32 -2.99
CA GLU A 10 -4.44 -19.10 -2.30
C GLU A 10 -5.86 -18.62 -2.63
N THR A 11 -5.99 -17.70 -3.57
CA THR A 11 -7.30 -17.15 -3.92
C THR A 11 -8.27 -18.24 -4.40
N ALA A 12 -9.55 -18.11 -4.06
CA ALA A 12 -10.54 -19.12 -4.35
C ALA A 12 -10.55 -19.55 -5.82
N MET A 13 -10.36 -20.83 -6.08
CA MET A 13 -10.30 -21.48 -7.41
C MET A 13 -9.24 -20.84 -8.37
N GLY A 14 -8.26 -20.11 -7.86
CA GLY A 14 -7.29 -19.40 -8.67
C GLY A 14 -7.85 -18.18 -9.43
N THR A 15 -9.11 -17.79 -9.17
CA THR A 15 -9.80 -16.71 -9.91
C THR A 15 -10.11 -15.49 -9.05
N GLY A 16 -10.40 -15.66 -7.77
CA GLY A 16 -10.70 -14.58 -6.85
C GLY A 16 -11.67 -14.97 -5.74
N CYS A 17 -11.48 -14.36 -4.58
CA CYS A 17 -12.39 -14.50 -3.44
C CYS A 17 -13.53 -13.49 -3.60
N THR A 18 -14.78 -13.96 -3.61
CA THR A 18 -15.97 -13.13 -3.89
C THR A 18 -16.96 -13.02 -2.74
N LEU A 19 -16.91 -13.93 -1.76
CA LEU A 19 -17.78 -13.94 -0.57
C LEU A 19 -16.98 -13.70 0.71
N LYS A 20 -15.88 -14.43 0.85
CA LYS A 20 -14.95 -14.38 1.96
C LYS A 20 -13.57 -14.80 1.46
N GLY A 21 -12.52 -14.21 1.98
CA GLY A 21 -11.15 -14.64 1.68
C GLY A 21 -10.87 -16.05 2.20
N VAL A 22 -10.15 -16.88 1.42
CA VAL A 22 -9.62 -18.17 1.89
C VAL A 22 -8.76 -17.97 3.14
N CYS A 23 -8.07 -16.85 3.24
CA CYS A 23 -7.31 -16.42 4.42
C CYS A 23 -8.15 -16.02 5.64
N GLY A 24 -9.47 -16.02 5.52
CA GLY A 24 -10.39 -15.60 6.59
C GLY A 24 -10.84 -14.13 6.52
N LYS A 25 -10.30 -13.30 5.61
CA LYS A 25 -10.70 -11.90 5.42
C LYS A 25 -12.20 -11.82 5.12
N THR A 26 -12.93 -11.01 5.88
CA THR A 26 -14.35 -10.75 5.63
C THR A 26 -14.56 -9.81 4.45
N SER A 27 -15.74 -9.82 3.84
CA SER A 27 -16.06 -8.87 2.75
C SER A 27 -16.00 -7.42 3.21
N GLU A 28 -16.41 -7.13 4.43
CA GLU A 28 -16.33 -5.78 5.00
C GLU A 28 -14.90 -5.27 5.07
N VAL A 29 -13.99 -6.10 5.61
CA VAL A 29 -12.55 -5.75 5.70
C VAL A 29 -11.95 -5.59 4.31
N ALA A 30 -12.24 -6.47 3.36
CA ALA A 30 -11.73 -6.34 2.00
C ALA A 30 -12.17 -5.03 1.33
N ASN A 31 -13.46 -4.72 1.42
CA ASN A 31 -14.02 -3.50 0.85
C ASN A 31 -13.45 -2.22 1.52
N LEU A 32 -13.27 -2.24 2.85
CA LEU A 32 -12.64 -1.12 3.55
C LEU A 32 -11.15 -0.95 3.20
N GLN A 33 -10.42 -2.04 2.95
CA GLN A 33 -9.07 -1.96 2.43
C GLN A 33 -9.05 -1.32 1.03
N ASP A 34 -9.98 -1.69 0.15
CA ASP A 34 -10.12 -1.05 -1.17
C ASP A 34 -10.42 0.46 -1.05
N LEU A 35 -11.27 0.84 -0.08
CA LEU A 35 -11.55 2.25 0.19
C LEU A 35 -10.32 2.99 0.72
N LEU A 36 -9.53 2.38 1.61
CA LEU A 36 -8.28 2.98 2.06
C LEU A 36 -7.31 3.21 0.90
N LEU A 37 -7.19 2.23 -0.01
CA LEU A 37 -6.37 2.35 -1.20
C LEU A 37 -6.87 3.45 -2.15
N PHE A 38 -8.17 3.63 -2.27
CA PHE A 38 -8.76 4.74 -2.99
C PHE A 38 -8.38 6.10 -2.35
N VAL A 39 -8.44 6.21 -1.03
CA VAL A 39 -8.07 7.44 -0.30
C VAL A 39 -6.59 7.79 -0.48
N ILE A 40 -5.68 6.81 -0.37
CA ILE A 40 -4.25 7.08 -0.54
C ILE A 40 -3.87 7.47 -1.96
N ARG A 41 -4.58 6.99 -2.99
CA ARG A 41 -4.41 7.47 -4.36
C ARG A 41 -4.69 8.97 -4.46
N GLY A 42 -5.77 9.45 -3.84
CA GLY A 42 -6.08 10.88 -3.80
C GLY A 42 -5.03 11.71 -3.04
N ILE A 43 -4.49 11.17 -1.93
CA ILE A 43 -3.37 11.78 -1.19
C ILE A 43 -2.13 11.86 -2.10
N ALA A 44 -1.82 10.77 -2.80
CA ALA A 44 -0.67 10.69 -3.70
C ALA A 44 -0.75 11.74 -4.82
N VAL A 45 -1.91 11.91 -5.45
CA VAL A 45 -2.13 12.93 -6.49
C VAL A 45 -1.86 14.33 -5.94
N TYR A 46 -2.39 14.68 -4.77
CA TYR A 46 -2.14 16.00 -4.18
C TYR A 46 -0.67 16.19 -3.78
N ASN A 47 -0.07 15.20 -3.12
CA ASN A 47 1.31 15.34 -2.64
C ASN A 47 2.33 15.32 -3.78
N GLU A 48 2.05 14.62 -4.88
CA GLU A 48 2.87 14.68 -6.10
C GLU A 48 2.87 16.10 -6.71
N HIS A 49 1.72 16.76 -6.78
CA HIS A 49 1.64 18.15 -7.23
C HIS A 49 2.41 19.09 -6.31
N LEU A 50 2.25 18.95 -5.00
CA LEU A 50 3.01 19.74 -4.03
C LEU A 50 4.52 19.48 -4.14
N ARG A 51 4.94 18.24 -4.40
CA ARG A 51 6.35 17.86 -4.60
C ARG A 51 6.96 18.56 -5.82
N ARG A 52 6.22 18.70 -6.91
CA ARG A 52 6.66 19.46 -8.10
C ARG A 52 6.91 20.94 -7.76
N GLU A 53 6.19 21.48 -6.79
CA GLU A 53 6.36 22.84 -6.25
C GLU A 53 7.37 22.91 -5.08
N ARG A 54 8.04 21.80 -4.73
CA ARG A 54 8.97 21.66 -3.59
C ARG A 54 8.31 21.83 -2.22
N HIS A 55 7.04 21.46 -2.09
CA HIS A 55 6.25 21.55 -0.85
C HIS A 55 5.63 20.19 -0.43
N SER A 56 6.30 19.06 -0.74
CA SER A 56 5.80 17.74 -0.34
C SER A 56 5.65 17.58 1.17
N SER A 57 4.71 16.75 1.58
CA SER A 57 4.43 16.44 2.97
C SER A 57 5.04 15.09 3.37
N GLU A 58 5.96 15.10 4.35
CA GLU A 58 6.51 13.89 4.95
C GLU A 58 5.43 13.07 5.66
N GLU A 59 4.42 13.73 6.26
CA GLU A 59 3.25 13.05 6.84
C GLU A 59 2.50 12.24 5.78
N ALA A 60 2.36 12.79 4.56
CA ALA A 60 1.74 12.07 3.45
C ALA A 60 2.61 10.90 2.96
N ASP A 61 3.92 11.09 2.90
CA ASP A 61 4.87 10.02 2.53
C ASP A 61 4.69 8.83 3.49
N LYS A 62 4.75 9.09 4.79
CA LYS A 62 4.56 8.08 5.83
C LYS A 62 3.18 7.44 5.77
N PHE A 63 2.13 8.23 5.69
CA PHE A 63 0.76 7.73 5.65
C PHE A 63 0.53 6.77 4.48
N ILE A 64 1.10 7.05 3.31
CA ILE A 64 0.96 6.23 2.10
C ILE A 64 1.61 4.86 2.29
N TYR A 65 2.89 4.79 2.69
CA TYR A 65 3.53 3.48 2.82
C TYR A 65 2.97 2.67 3.99
N ASP A 66 2.62 3.29 5.13
CA ASP A 66 1.93 2.62 6.24
C ASP A 66 0.59 2.00 5.77
N SER A 67 -0.20 2.76 5.01
CA SER A 67 -1.50 2.31 4.51
C SER A 67 -1.37 1.19 3.47
N LEU A 68 -0.38 1.25 2.58
CA LEU A 68 -0.06 0.16 1.67
C LEU A 68 0.35 -1.09 2.45
N PHE A 69 1.20 -0.95 3.45
CA PHE A 69 1.69 -2.06 4.26
C PHE A 69 0.57 -2.79 5.00
N ILE A 70 -0.33 -2.07 5.68
CA ILE A 70 -1.45 -2.70 6.41
C ILE A 70 -2.47 -3.39 5.50
N THR A 71 -2.48 -3.10 4.21
CA THR A 71 -3.35 -3.76 3.20
C THR A 71 -2.68 -4.95 2.50
N ILE A 72 -1.45 -5.31 2.87
CA ILE A 72 -0.78 -6.53 2.38
C ILE A 72 -1.59 -7.76 2.81
N THR A 73 -1.45 -8.83 2.06
CA THR A 73 -2.09 -10.12 2.33
C THR A 73 -1.83 -10.55 3.78
N ASN A 74 -2.91 -10.79 4.53
CA ASN A 74 -2.89 -11.26 5.93
C ASN A 74 -2.24 -10.31 6.96
N ALA A 75 -2.00 -9.03 6.63
CA ALA A 75 -1.36 -8.11 7.56
C ALA A 75 -2.32 -7.59 8.64
N ASN A 76 -3.49 -7.09 8.24
CA ASN A 76 -4.45 -6.50 9.17
C ASN A 76 -5.90 -6.82 8.78
N PHE A 77 -6.66 -7.42 9.71
CA PHE A 77 -8.09 -7.73 9.56
C PHE A 77 -8.96 -6.97 10.58
N ASP A 78 -8.40 -6.03 11.33
CA ASP A 78 -9.15 -5.20 12.27
C ASP A 78 -9.93 -4.10 11.53
N LYS A 79 -11.25 -4.29 11.47
CA LYS A 79 -12.18 -3.34 10.84
C LYS A 79 -12.08 -1.94 11.44
N ALA A 80 -12.00 -1.85 12.78
CA ALA A 80 -11.96 -0.55 13.47
C ALA A 80 -10.67 0.21 13.19
N ALA A 81 -9.53 -0.48 13.17
CA ALA A 81 -8.25 0.10 12.80
C ALA A 81 -8.25 0.63 11.36
N ILE A 82 -8.82 -0.11 10.41
CA ILE A 82 -8.90 0.31 9.01
C ILE A 82 -9.82 1.54 8.87
N ILE A 83 -10.99 1.57 9.54
CA ILE A 83 -11.87 2.74 9.57
C ILE A 83 -11.14 3.96 10.15
N GLY A 84 -10.41 3.79 11.24
CA GLY A 84 -9.58 4.86 11.82
C GLY A 84 -8.57 5.42 10.82
N LYS A 85 -7.90 4.51 10.08
CA LYS A 85 -6.91 4.89 9.05
C LYS A 85 -7.55 5.61 7.87
N ILE A 86 -8.76 5.21 7.44
CA ILE A 86 -9.50 5.93 6.39
C ILE A 86 -9.84 7.36 6.83
N LYS A 87 -10.32 7.55 8.07
CA LYS A 87 -10.63 8.88 8.62
C LYS A 87 -9.39 9.78 8.69
N GLU A 88 -8.26 9.23 9.15
CA GLU A 88 -6.98 9.93 9.16
C GLU A 88 -6.58 10.35 7.75
N GLY A 89 -6.68 9.44 6.77
CA GLY A 89 -6.38 9.71 5.37
C GLY A 89 -7.28 10.78 4.75
N LEU A 90 -8.59 10.77 5.05
CA LEU A 90 -9.52 11.80 4.56
C LEU A 90 -9.18 13.19 5.15
N ARG A 91 -8.81 13.27 6.44
CA ARG A 91 -8.32 14.50 7.06
C ARG A 91 -7.08 15.04 6.33
N LEU A 92 -6.08 14.19 6.16
CA LEU A 92 -4.82 14.55 5.49
C LEU A 92 -5.08 14.96 4.02
N LYS A 93 -5.89 14.18 3.30
CA LYS A 93 -6.27 14.49 1.91
C LYS A 93 -6.94 15.87 1.79
N LYS A 94 -7.85 16.19 2.70
CA LYS A 94 -8.52 17.50 2.73
C LYS A 94 -7.53 18.64 2.99
N GLU A 95 -6.56 18.43 3.89
CA GLU A 95 -5.50 19.41 4.18
C GLU A 95 -4.62 19.69 2.95
N LEU A 96 -4.16 18.62 2.29
CA LEU A 96 -3.33 18.74 1.08
C LEU A 96 -4.12 19.39 -0.08
N GLY A 97 -5.38 18.99 -0.28
CA GLY A 97 -6.25 19.57 -1.29
C GLY A 97 -6.55 21.05 -1.08
N GLY A 98 -6.45 21.56 0.17
CA GLY A 98 -6.52 22.98 0.45
C GLY A 98 -5.29 23.79 0.03
N LYS A 99 -4.18 23.11 -0.24
CA LYS A 99 -2.89 23.75 -0.61
C LYS A 99 -2.65 23.78 -2.13
N VAL A 100 -3.38 22.99 -2.92
CA VAL A 100 -3.20 22.86 -4.36
C VAL A 100 -4.54 22.77 -5.09
N SER A 101 -4.62 23.38 -6.27
CA SER A 101 -5.80 23.28 -7.15
C SER A 101 -5.44 22.45 -8.38
N ILE A 102 -6.17 21.33 -8.56
CA ILE A 102 -5.96 20.42 -9.68
C ILE A 102 -7.17 20.52 -10.60
N LYS A 103 -6.91 20.92 -11.85
CA LYS A 103 -7.94 20.95 -12.88
C LYS A 103 -8.32 19.50 -13.22
N ASP A 104 -9.62 19.22 -13.32
CA ASP A 104 -10.15 17.89 -13.66
C ASP A 104 -9.64 16.79 -12.70
N ALA A 105 -9.59 17.11 -11.39
CA ALA A 105 -9.12 16.21 -10.34
C ALA A 105 -9.92 14.89 -10.34
N PRO A 106 -9.27 13.72 -10.18
CA PRO A 106 -9.95 12.43 -10.16
C PRO A 106 -10.85 12.29 -8.91
N ASP A 107 -11.79 11.35 -8.97
CA ASP A 107 -12.74 11.06 -7.88
C ASP A 107 -12.02 10.74 -6.55
N GLU A 108 -10.85 10.13 -6.61
CA GLU A 108 -9.97 9.88 -5.47
C GLU A 108 -9.60 11.15 -4.69
N CYS A 109 -9.46 12.27 -5.39
CA CYS A 109 -9.21 13.59 -4.80
C CYS A 109 -10.49 14.21 -4.23
N LEU A 110 -11.60 14.11 -4.96
CA LEU A 110 -12.82 14.86 -4.70
C LEU A 110 -13.67 14.26 -3.59
N TRP A 111 -13.74 12.93 -3.50
CA TRP A 111 -14.59 12.27 -2.52
C TRP A 111 -14.08 12.46 -1.08
N ASN A 112 -14.93 12.95 -0.18
CA ASN A 112 -14.66 13.19 1.25
C ASN A 112 -15.87 12.82 2.11
N GLY A 113 -16.34 11.57 1.99
CA GLY A 113 -17.49 11.05 2.73
C GLY A 113 -17.24 10.83 4.22
N ASN A 114 -18.32 10.69 4.98
CA ASN A 114 -18.31 10.32 6.39
C ASN A 114 -18.34 8.79 6.54
N GLU A 115 -18.18 8.29 7.78
CA GLU A 115 -18.10 6.84 8.07
C GLU A 115 -19.33 6.05 7.61
N ASP A 116 -20.53 6.64 7.71
CA ASP A 116 -21.79 6.04 7.25
C ASP A 116 -21.87 5.85 5.73
N GLU A 117 -21.03 6.56 4.96
CA GLU A 117 -20.92 6.43 3.50
C GLU A 117 -19.83 5.42 3.06
N PHE A 118 -18.96 4.96 4.00
CA PHE A 118 -17.81 4.13 3.66
C PHE A 118 -18.21 2.81 2.99
N GLU A 119 -19.25 2.14 3.50
CA GLU A 119 -19.68 0.87 2.94
C GLU A 119 -20.17 0.99 1.50
N GLU A 120 -20.95 2.04 1.19
CA GLU A 120 -21.45 2.25 -0.17
C GLU A 120 -20.32 2.66 -1.13
N LYS A 121 -19.43 3.55 -0.69
CA LYS A 121 -18.29 3.94 -1.51
C LYS A 121 -17.34 2.77 -1.78
N ALA A 122 -17.05 1.97 -0.76
CA ALA A 122 -16.17 0.80 -0.87
C ALA A 122 -16.61 -0.20 -1.95
N LYS A 123 -17.92 -0.36 -2.17
CA LYS A 123 -18.47 -1.23 -3.23
C LYS A 123 -18.14 -0.74 -4.65
N THR A 124 -17.78 0.52 -4.82
CA THR A 124 -17.57 1.15 -6.14
C THR A 124 -16.11 1.35 -6.51
N VAL A 125 -15.18 1.16 -5.58
CA VAL A 125 -13.77 1.56 -5.74
C VAL A 125 -12.78 0.39 -5.76
N GLY A 126 -13.26 -0.85 -5.62
CA GLY A 126 -12.44 -2.06 -5.61
C GLY A 126 -11.86 -2.43 -6.98
N VAL A 127 -11.17 -3.54 -7.01
CA VAL A 127 -10.44 -4.08 -8.18
C VAL A 127 -11.27 -4.11 -9.47
N LEU A 128 -12.53 -4.53 -9.37
CA LEU A 128 -13.42 -4.65 -10.54
C LEU A 128 -13.95 -3.32 -11.08
N ARG A 129 -13.56 -2.17 -10.48
CA ARG A 129 -13.84 -0.83 -11.02
C ARG A 129 -13.29 -0.64 -12.45
N THR A 130 -12.16 -1.28 -12.75
CA THR A 130 -11.56 -1.30 -14.08
C THR A 130 -12.14 -2.46 -14.87
N PRO A 131 -13.01 -2.23 -15.88
CA PRO A 131 -13.70 -3.31 -16.58
C PRO A 131 -12.78 -4.10 -17.53
N ASP A 132 -11.83 -3.44 -18.18
CA ASP A 132 -10.84 -4.08 -19.04
C ASP A 132 -9.90 -4.94 -18.19
N GLU A 133 -9.78 -6.24 -18.55
CA GLU A 133 -9.04 -7.21 -17.75
C GLU A 133 -7.53 -7.01 -17.82
N ASP A 134 -7.00 -6.64 -18.97
CA ASP A 134 -5.57 -6.45 -19.19
C ASP A 134 -5.10 -5.19 -18.45
N ILE A 135 -5.83 -4.08 -18.62
CA ILE A 135 -5.59 -2.83 -17.89
C ILE A 135 -5.70 -3.04 -16.37
N ARG A 136 -6.75 -3.76 -15.93
CA ARG A 136 -6.96 -4.09 -14.52
C ARG A 136 -5.79 -4.89 -13.96
N SER A 137 -5.35 -5.93 -14.66
CA SER A 137 -4.28 -6.82 -14.22
C SER A 137 -2.95 -6.08 -14.10
N LEU A 138 -2.62 -5.21 -15.05
CA LEU A 138 -1.41 -4.38 -14.99
C LEU A 138 -1.50 -3.35 -13.85
N LYS A 139 -2.64 -2.68 -13.66
CA LYS A 139 -2.86 -1.76 -12.53
C LYS A 139 -2.65 -2.46 -11.18
N GLU A 140 -3.19 -3.67 -11.02
CA GLU A 140 -3.03 -4.42 -9.78
C GLU A 140 -1.60 -4.97 -9.61
N LEU A 141 -0.90 -5.31 -10.69
CA LEU A 141 0.50 -5.72 -10.62
C LEU A 141 1.39 -4.58 -10.08
N VAL A 142 1.23 -3.35 -10.59
CA VAL A 142 1.89 -2.16 -10.05
C VAL A 142 1.51 -1.99 -8.57
N HIS A 143 0.23 -2.09 -8.24
CA HIS A 143 -0.28 -1.92 -6.89
C HIS A 143 0.32 -2.93 -5.91
N TYR A 144 0.44 -4.20 -6.29
CA TYR A 144 1.08 -5.24 -5.47
C TYR A 144 2.58 -5.00 -5.32
N GLY A 145 3.25 -4.52 -6.36
CA GLY A 145 4.64 -4.07 -6.28
C GLY A 145 4.82 -2.95 -5.25
N LEU A 146 3.94 -1.93 -5.27
CA LEU A 146 3.96 -0.85 -4.29
C LEU A 146 3.72 -1.33 -2.85
N LYS A 147 2.85 -2.32 -2.63
CA LYS A 147 2.65 -2.93 -1.31
C LYS A 147 3.92 -3.66 -0.84
N GLY A 148 4.60 -4.38 -1.74
CA GLY A 148 5.89 -5.01 -1.44
C GLY A 148 6.96 -3.98 -1.07
N MET A 149 7.07 -2.89 -1.84
CA MET A 149 7.98 -1.78 -1.53
C MET A 149 7.66 -1.16 -0.17
N ALA A 150 6.39 -0.96 0.15
CA ALA A 150 5.96 -0.38 1.43
C ALA A 150 6.47 -1.18 2.63
N ALA A 151 6.51 -2.51 2.55
CA ALA A 151 7.05 -3.35 3.60
C ALA A 151 8.56 -3.11 3.81
N TYR A 152 9.34 -3.03 2.73
CA TYR A 152 10.78 -2.74 2.83
C TYR A 152 11.05 -1.33 3.36
N VAL A 153 10.29 -0.34 2.86
CA VAL A 153 10.39 1.06 3.26
C VAL A 153 10.06 1.25 4.73
N GLU A 154 9.00 0.62 5.22
CA GLU A 154 8.58 0.72 6.62
C GLU A 154 9.64 0.13 7.56
N HIS A 155 10.18 -1.04 7.23
CA HIS A 155 11.26 -1.63 8.02
C HIS A 155 12.55 -0.80 7.99
N ALA A 156 12.93 -0.24 6.84
CA ALA A 156 14.09 0.66 6.75
C ALA A 156 13.86 1.96 7.55
N HIS A 157 12.65 2.52 7.51
CA HIS A 157 12.27 3.71 8.26
C HIS A 157 12.41 3.50 9.78
N ASN A 158 11.99 2.34 10.29
CA ASN A 158 12.13 1.98 11.71
C ASN A 158 13.59 1.93 12.17
N LEU A 159 14.53 1.76 11.24
CA LEU A 159 15.98 1.85 11.49
C LEU A 159 16.56 3.24 11.18
N GLY A 160 15.73 4.24 10.89
CA GLY A 160 16.13 5.61 10.61
C GLY A 160 16.56 5.88 9.16
N TYR A 161 16.30 4.97 8.22
CA TYR A 161 16.64 5.12 6.81
C TYR A 161 15.42 5.52 5.98
N GLN A 162 15.59 6.55 5.15
CA GLN A 162 14.55 7.08 4.27
C GLN A 162 15.12 7.38 2.88
N SER A 163 14.29 7.26 1.84
CA SER A 163 14.62 7.68 0.48
C SER A 163 13.50 8.52 -0.13
N PRO A 164 13.69 9.84 -0.25
CA PRO A 164 12.74 10.72 -0.92
C PRO A 164 12.40 10.30 -2.36
N GLU A 165 13.36 9.68 -3.06
CA GLU A 165 13.16 9.19 -4.43
C GLU A 165 12.17 8.02 -4.48
N ILE A 166 12.29 7.07 -3.55
CA ILE A 166 11.36 5.94 -3.45
C ILE A 166 9.95 6.47 -3.10
N PHE A 167 9.84 7.39 -2.15
CA PHE A 167 8.54 7.99 -1.81
C PHE A 167 7.92 8.74 -2.99
N ALA A 168 8.73 9.51 -3.72
CA ALA A 168 8.27 10.22 -4.92
C ALA A 168 7.73 9.25 -5.97
N PHE A 169 8.46 8.15 -6.24
CA PHE A 169 8.02 7.14 -7.19
C PHE A 169 6.73 6.45 -6.73
N MET A 170 6.63 6.03 -5.45
CA MET A 170 5.41 5.38 -4.95
C MET A 170 4.18 6.26 -5.14
N GLN A 171 4.31 7.57 -4.92
CA GLN A 171 3.22 8.52 -5.12
C GLN A 171 2.90 8.74 -6.59
N HIS A 172 3.93 8.89 -7.43
CA HIS A 172 3.75 8.97 -8.88
C HIS A 172 2.98 7.76 -9.40
N ALA A 173 3.41 6.54 -9.04
CA ALA A 173 2.73 5.33 -9.48
C ALA A 173 1.27 5.28 -8.99
N LEU A 174 0.99 5.63 -7.72
CA LEU A 174 -0.38 5.70 -7.21
C LEU A 174 -1.23 6.74 -7.95
N ALA A 175 -0.66 7.89 -8.31
CA ALA A 175 -1.35 8.94 -9.07
C ALA A 175 -1.66 8.45 -10.50
N GLU A 176 -0.72 7.80 -11.17
CA GLU A 176 -0.94 7.22 -12.51
C GLU A 176 -2.06 6.16 -12.51
N LEU A 177 -2.18 5.37 -11.43
CA LEU A 177 -3.26 4.40 -11.30
C LEU A 177 -4.68 5.02 -11.21
N THR A 178 -4.79 6.34 -10.94
CA THR A 178 -6.10 7.04 -10.96
C THR A 178 -6.57 7.37 -12.38
N ARG A 179 -5.67 7.37 -13.35
CA ARG A 179 -5.98 7.74 -14.75
C ARG A 179 -6.90 6.69 -15.40
N ASN A 180 -7.95 7.19 -16.05
CA ASN A 180 -8.86 6.36 -16.85
C ASN A 180 -8.39 6.17 -18.30
N ASP A 181 -7.50 7.04 -18.77
CA ASP A 181 -6.95 7.08 -20.12
C ASP A 181 -5.57 6.42 -20.22
N ILE A 182 -5.05 5.85 -19.14
CA ILE A 182 -3.74 5.19 -19.12
C ILE A 182 -3.72 3.99 -20.08
N THR A 183 -2.73 3.95 -20.95
CA THR A 183 -2.58 2.90 -21.95
C THR A 183 -1.90 1.65 -21.38
N MET A 184 -1.99 0.55 -22.11
CA MET A 184 -1.28 -0.69 -21.76
C MET A 184 0.24 -0.48 -21.78
N GLU A 185 0.77 0.24 -22.77
CA GLU A 185 2.20 0.54 -22.88
C GLU A 185 2.70 1.35 -21.70
N GLU A 186 1.95 2.39 -21.28
CA GLU A 186 2.28 3.18 -20.09
C GLU A 186 2.27 2.31 -18.82
N LEU A 187 1.30 1.40 -18.68
CA LEU A 187 1.24 0.48 -17.53
C LEU A 187 2.36 -0.56 -17.52
N VAL A 188 2.76 -1.07 -18.67
CA VAL A 188 3.94 -1.97 -18.79
C VAL A 188 5.19 -1.22 -18.35
N GLN A 189 5.40 0.01 -18.83
CA GLN A 189 6.52 0.83 -18.42
C GLN A 189 6.50 1.10 -16.90
N LEU A 190 5.36 1.50 -16.36
CA LEU A 190 5.19 1.74 -14.93
C LEU A 190 5.46 0.47 -14.08
N THR A 191 5.10 -0.71 -14.60
CA THR A 191 5.40 -2.00 -13.96
C THR A 191 6.91 -2.25 -13.88
N LEU A 192 7.65 -1.98 -14.97
CA LEU A 192 9.10 -2.12 -15.00
C LEU A 192 9.78 -1.13 -14.03
N GLU A 193 9.31 0.11 -14.00
CA GLU A 193 9.79 1.12 -13.06
C GLU A 193 9.50 0.73 -11.60
N THR A 194 8.32 0.15 -11.34
CA THR A 194 7.98 -0.39 -10.02
C THR A 194 8.96 -1.48 -9.59
N GLY A 195 9.34 -2.38 -10.50
CA GLY A 195 10.36 -3.38 -10.25
C GLY A 195 11.74 -2.76 -9.94
N GLN A 196 12.14 -1.76 -10.69
CA GLN A 196 13.42 -1.06 -10.50
C GLN A 196 13.49 -0.36 -9.14
N HIS A 197 12.45 0.39 -8.76
CA HIS A 197 12.36 1.04 -7.45
C HIS A 197 12.20 0.03 -6.31
N GLY A 198 11.57 -1.12 -6.58
CA GLY A 198 11.53 -2.25 -5.65
C GLY A 198 12.92 -2.76 -5.29
N VAL A 199 13.81 -2.92 -6.27
CA VAL A 199 15.23 -3.27 -6.02
C VAL A 199 15.91 -2.21 -5.17
N SER A 200 15.67 -0.92 -5.43
CA SER A 200 16.22 0.18 -4.64
C SER A 200 15.73 0.14 -3.18
N ALA A 201 14.46 -0.15 -2.95
CA ALA A 201 13.89 -0.29 -1.61
C ALA A 201 14.49 -1.49 -0.84
N MET A 202 14.71 -2.61 -1.52
CA MET A 202 15.38 -3.78 -0.95
C MET A 202 16.84 -3.47 -0.58
N ALA A 203 17.59 -2.79 -1.46
CA ALA A 203 18.97 -2.38 -1.20
C ALA A 203 19.06 -1.39 -0.01
N GLN A 204 18.09 -0.49 0.11
CA GLN A 204 18.00 0.41 1.26
C GLN A 204 17.79 -0.36 2.57
N LEU A 205 16.87 -1.34 2.58
CA LEU A 205 16.64 -2.16 3.77
C LEU A 205 17.86 -3.01 4.12
N ASP A 206 18.53 -3.60 3.13
CA ASP A 206 19.77 -4.34 3.36
C ASP A 206 20.84 -3.45 4.02
N THR A 207 21.03 -2.24 3.49
CA THR A 207 21.94 -1.24 4.08
C THR A 207 21.53 -0.88 5.51
N ALA A 208 20.24 -0.66 5.76
CA ALA A 208 19.72 -0.34 7.09
C ALA A 208 19.99 -1.48 8.09
N ASN A 209 19.70 -2.71 7.70
CA ASN A 209 19.91 -3.89 8.53
C ASN A 209 21.41 -4.15 8.81
N THR A 210 22.24 -4.19 7.77
CA THR A 210 23.66 -4.49 7.91
C THR A 210 24.42 -3.41 8.67
N SER A 211 24.03 -2.14 8.50
CA SER A 211 24.62 -1.04 9.30
C SER A 211 24.18 -1.06 10.76
N SER A 212 22.95 -1.53 11.04
CA SER A 212 22.41 -1.55 12.42
C SER A 212 22.84 -2.80 13.20
N TYR A 213 22.90 -3.96 12.55
CA TYR A 213 23.07 -5.26 13.19
C TYR A 213 24.32 -6.02 12.73
N GLY A 214 25.05 -5.53 11.74
CA GLY A 214 26.17 -6.22 11.13
C GLY A 214 25.74 -7.21 10.05
N ASN A 215 26.74 -7.78 9.36
CA ASN A 215 26.48 -8.83 8.37
C ASN A 215 26.16 -10.15 9.07
N PRO A 216 25.28 -10.99 8.47
CA PRO A 216 25.04 -12.34 8.97
C PRO A 216 26.33 -13.16 9.03
N GLU A 217 26.57 -13.81 10.14
CA GLU A 217 27.73 -14.70 10.34
C GLU A 217 27.24 -16.11 10.71
N ILE A 218 27.97 -17.13 10.24
CA ILE A 218 27.70 -18.52 10.64
C ILE A 218 28.04 -18.64 12.11
N THR A 219 27.02 -18.90 12.93
CA THR A 219 27.15 -18.99 14.38
C THR A 219 26.70 -20.36 14.87
N GLU A 220 27.52 -21.01 15.68
CA GLU A 220 27.14 -22.24 16.35
C GLU A 220 26.10 -21.95 17.44
N VAL A 221 24.97 -22.65 17.38
CA VAL A 221 23.90 -22.55 18.35
C VAL A 221 23.62 -23.90 18.99
N ASN A 222 23.41 -23.91 20.31
CA ASN A 222 22.99 -25.11 21.02
C ASN A 222 21.56 -25.49 20.63
N ILE A 223 21.37 -26.67 20.09
CA ILE A 223 20.05 -27.26 19.85
C ILE A 223 19.72 -28.26 20.93
N GLY A 224 18.44 -28.38 21.30
CA GLY A 224 17.94 -29.32 22.27
C GLY A 224 17.10 -28.68 23.37
N VAL A 225 16.60 -29.51 24.26
CA VAL A 225 15.75 -29.08 25.37
C VAL A 225 16.58 -28.62 26.58
N ARG A 226 16.02 -27.71 27.34
CA ARG A 226 16.54 -27.27 28.64
C ARG A 226 15.69 -27.86 29.78
N ASN A 227 16.25 -27.92 30.97
CA ASN A 227 15.56 -28.45 32.14
C ASN A 227 14.58 -27.48 32.78
N ASN A 228 14.70 -26.17 32.53
CA ASN A 228 13.86 -25.13 33.08
C ASN A 228 12.92 -24.54 32.02
N PRO A 229 11.74 -24.02 32.44
CA PRO A 229 10.92 -23.22 31.56
C PRO A 229 11.71 -22.02 31.01
N GLY A 230 11.43 -21.65 29.75
CA GLY A 230 12.08 -20.52 29.08
C GLY A 230 11.07 -19.61 28.41
N ILE A 231 11.47 -18.37 28.18
CA ILE A 231 10.74 -17.42 27.36
C ILE A 231 11.53 -17.25 26.05
N LEU A 232 10.87 -17.51 24.93
CA LEU A 232 11.43 -17.24 23.62
C LEU A 232 11.16 -15.77 23.27
N ILE A 233 12.21 -15.01 22.99
CA ILE A 233 12.11 -13.65 22.46
C ILE A 233 12.70 -13.70 21.04
N SER A 234 11.95 -13.30 20.04
CA SER A 234 12.39 -13.21 18.66
C SER A 234 12.04 -11.83 18.10
N GLY A 235 12.79 -11.37 17.13
CA GLY A 235 12.63 -10.06 16.51
C GLY A 235 13.62 -9.02 17.05
N HIS A 236 13.45 -7.81 16.54
CA HIS A 236 14.32 -6.66 16.85
C HIS A 236 13.64 -5.71 17.81
#